data_dacd5da82b9627fc133fbfb6ca767dc4
#
_entry.id   dacd5da82b9627fc133fbfb6ca767dc4
#
_cell.length_a   1.000
_cell.length_b   1.000
_cell.length_c   1.000
_cell.angle_alpha   90.00
_cell.angle_beta   90.00
_cell.angle_gamma   90.00
#
_symmetry.space_group_name_H-M   'P 1'
#
loop_
_entity.id
_entity.type
_entity.pdbx_description
1 polymer ?
#
loop_
_entity_poly.entity_id
_entity_poly.type
_entity_poly.pdbx_seq_one_letter_code
_entity_poly.pdbx_strand_id
1 'polypeptide(L)'
;MNLSRKGLIFLCLAASLARAEQLPLWEAGLGIGATALPHYRGSDQSRTWVLPVPYLVYRGESLRVDDDRRIRGLFGDKLELEFSLNGSPPAKSNDARRGMPDLDATLEIGPALNIALIRSKDAAEKLELRLPVRTVIASDFSHFKQAGWIFQPNLSLDFRNVLGNRGWNLGVQGSLIYTDRRYNQYFYAVDPAFVTAERPAFDPGGGFAGTTLLVALSKRFSNFWVGAFAKWDSVGGAVFAESPLVRTRSNLSGGLGIAWILGASSTKVEAEN
;
A
#
# COMPACT_ATOMS: atom_id res chain seq x y z
N MET A 1 58.69 48.65 22.41
CA MET A 1 57.57 48.76 23.34
C MET A 1 56.28 48.71 22.49
N ASN A 2 55.78 47.56 22.22
CA ASN A 2 54.50 47.39 21.43
C ASN A 2 53.76 46.22 22.00
N LEU A 3 52.63 46.48 22.68
CA LEU A 3 51.71 45.48 23.18
C LEU A 3 50.83 45.00 22.04
N SER A 4 50.92 43.71 21.70
CA SER A 4 50.03 43.00 20.81
C SER A 4 48.75 42.63 21.56
N ARG A 5 47.62 43.18 21.13
CA ARG A 5 46.26 42.77 21.54
C ARG A 5 45.85 41.49 20.78
N LYS A 6 45.84 40.37 21.50
CA LYS A 6 45.20 39.15 21.00
C LYS A 6 43.68 39.25 21.20
N GLY A 7 42.94 39.48 20.11
CA GLY A 7 41.51 39.41 20.12
C GLY A 7 41.04 37.94 20.16
N LEU A 8 40.39 37.59 21.26
CA LEU A 8 39.74 36.29 21.46
C LEU A 8 38.38 36.32 20.73
N ILE A 9 38.32 35.65 19.57
CA ILE A 9 37.04 35.44 18.83
C ILE A 9 36.30 34.30 19.54
N PHE A 10 35.25 34.61 20.30
CA PHE A 10 34.30 33.67 20.86
C PHE A 10 33.36 33.22 19.71
N LEU A 11 33.62 32.05 19.14
CA LEU A 11 32.73 31.41 18.19
C LEU A 11 31.58 30.77 18.98
N CYS A 12 30.46 31.49 19.12
CA CYS A 12 29.22 30.90 19.62
C CYS A 12 28.72 29.89 18.60
N LEU A 13 29.00 28.59 18.79
CA LEU A 13 28.28 27.53 18.19
C LEU A 13 26.83 27.56 18.73
N ALA A 14 25.93 28.19 18.03
CA ALA A 14 24.49 27.99 18.23
C ALA A 14 24.19 26.56 17.82
N ALA A 15 24.21 25.62 18.76
CA ALA A 15 23.61 24.31 18.59
C ALA A 15 22.12 24.54 18.38
N SER A 16 21.67 24.46 17.13
CA SER A 16 20.25 24.35 16.80
C SER A 16 19.77 23.05 17.43
N LEU A 17 19.16 23.13 18.61
CA LEU A 17 18.39 22.04 19.18
C LEU A 17 17.26 21.75 18.15
N ALA A 18 17.41 20.70 17.38
CA ALA A 18 16.35 20.17 16.57
C ALA A 18 15.22 19.79 17.54
N ARG A 19 14.23 20.66 17.64
CA ARG A 19 13.06 20.44 18.47
C ARG A 19 12.27 19.35 17.77
N ALA A 20 12.11 18.18 18.38
CA ALA A 20 11.25 17.14 17.88
C ALA A 20 9.87 17.75 17.63
N GLU A 21 9.34 17.56 16.42
CA GLU A 21 8.03 18.07 16.06
C GLU A 21 6.97 17.34 16.88
N GLN A 22 6.19 18.08 17.66
CA GLN A 22 5.10 17.50 18.46
C GLN A 22 3.84 17.38 17.60
N LEU A 23 3.43 16.17 17.32
CA LEU A 23 2.22 15.85 16.56
C LEU A 23 1.08 15.38 17.46
N PRO A 24 -0.19 15.59 17.09
CA PRO A 24 -1.33 15.03 17.82
C PRO A 24 -1.23 13.52 17.97
N LEU A 25 -1.65 12.98 19.12
CA LEU A 25 -1.70 11.53 19.37
C LEU A 25 -2.57 10.82 18.33
N TRP A 26 -3.69 11.44 17.93
CA TRP A 26 -4.51 10.95 16.83
C TRP A 26 -5.02 12.08 15.94
N GLU A 27 -5.26 11.75 14.69
CA GLU A 27 -5.89 12.59 13.69
C GLU A 27 -6.91 11.78 12.92
N ALA A 28 -8.08 12.36 12.64
CA ALA A 28 -9.12 11.74 11.84
C ALA A 28 -9.64 12.71 10.79
N GLY A 29 -10.00 12.18 9.64
CA GLY A 29 -10.43 12.99 8.52
C GLY A 29 -11.15 12.18 7.46
N LEU A 30 -11.62 12.89 6.45
CA LEU A 30 -12.28 12.32 5.28
C LEU A 30 -11.86 13.10 4.04
N GLY A 31 -11.76 12.39 2.95
CA GLY A 31 -11.36 12.95 1.67
C GLY A 31 -12.00 12.26 0.49
N ILE A 32 -11.49 12.58 -0.67
CA ILE A 32 -11.88 12.00 -1.95
C ILE A 32 -10.64 11.63 -2.74
N GLY A 33 -10.70 10.51 -3.46
CA GLY A 33 -9.63 10.05 -4.34
C GLY A 33 -10.17 9.50 -5.64
N ALA A 34 -9.37 9.58 -6.68
CA ALA A 34 -9.62 8.95 -7.96
C ALA A 34 -8.52 7.93 -8.24
N THR A 35 -8.89 6.74 -8.73
CA THR A 35 -7.95 5.69 -9.08
C THR A 35 -8.39 4.96 -10.35
N ALA A 36 -7.42 4.71 -11.24
CA ALA A 36 -7.61 3.86 -12.42
C ALA A 36 -7.00 2.48 -12.15
N LEU A 37 -7.84 1.46 -12.17
CA LEU A 37 -7.48 0.08 -11.86
C LEU A 37 -7.91 -0.85 -12.99
N PRO A 38 -7.13 -1.88 -13.35
CA PRO A 38 -7.61 -2.96 -14.20
C PRO A 38 -8.74 -3.71 -13.48
N HIS A 39 -9.64 -4.33 -14.23
CA HIS A 39 -10.71 -5.12 -13.67
C HIS A 39 -10.21 -6.26 -12.77
N TYR A 40 -9.11 -6.86 -13.15
CA TYR A 40 -8.30 -7.81 -12.37
C TYR A 40 -6.90 -7.84 -12.98
N ARG A 41 -5.93 -8.42 -12.31
CA ARG A 41 -4.55 -8.53 -12.81
C ARG A 41 -4.52 -9.39 -14.07
N GLY A 42 -3.97 -8.84 -15.16
CA GLY A 42 -3.99 -9.48 -16.48
C GLY A 42 -5.21 -9.15 -17.36
N SER A 43 -6.15 -8.32 -16.88
CA SER A 43 -7.22 -7.77 -17.72
C SER A 43 -6.69 -6.63 -18.59
N ASP A 44 -7.09 -6.58 -19.84
CA ASP A 44 -6.87 -5.47 -20.78
C ASP A 44 -7.87 -4.31 -20.60
N GLN A 45 -8.87 -4.49 -19.74
CA GLN A 45 -9.86 -3.49 -19.41
C GLN A 45 -9.61 -2.91 -18.03
N SER A 46 -9.73 -1.59 -17.92
CA SER A 46 -9.58 -0.84 -16.68
C SER A 46 -10.76 0.09 -16.45
N ARG A 47 -10.96 0.48 -15.19
CA ARG A 47 -12.01 1.43 -14.79
C ARG A 47 -11.47 2.45 -13.82
N THR A 48 -11.94 3.69 -13.99
CA THR A 48 -11.68 4.76 -13.02
C THR A 48 -12.77 4.77 -11.95
N TRP A 49 -12.32 4.84 -10.70
CA TRP A 49 -13.17 4.90 -9.52
C TRP A 49 -12.92 6.20 -8.78
N VAL A 50 -14.00 6.81 -8.29
CA VAL A 50 -13.95 7.89 -7.33
C VAL A 50 -14.43 7.34 -6.00
N LEU A 51 -13.58 7.38 -4.98
CA LEU A 51 -13.80 6.71 -3.70
C LEU A 51 -13.59 7.68 -2.54
N PRO A 52 -14.32 7.52 -1.43
CA PRO A 52 -14.00 8.22 -0.20
C PRO A 52 -12.63 7.76 0.31
N VAL A 53 -11.84 8.70 0.81
CA VAL A 53 -10.52 8.45 1.41
C VAL A 53 -10.63 8.74 2.91
N PRO A 54 -10.82 7.72 3.75
CA PRO A 54 -10.72 7.92 5.20
C PRO A 54 -9.27 8.23 5.57
N TYR A 55 -9.06 9.24 6.40
CA TYR A 55 -7.77 9.59 6.98
C TYR A 55 -7.83 9.30 8.46
N LEU A 56 -6.97 8.42 8.95
CA LEU A 56 -6.85 8.07 10.36
C LEU A 56 -5.37 7.84 10.67
N VAL A 57 -4.86 8.56 11.65
CA VAL A 57 -3.51 8.39 12.19
C VAL A 57 -3.61 8.26 13.70
N TYR A 58 -2.92 7.29 14.28
CA TYR A 58 -2.80 7.10 15.72
C TYR A 58 -1.34 6.76 16.08
N ARG A 59 -0.74 7.53 16.99
CA ARG A 59 0.69 7.47 17.34
C ARG A 59 0.89 6.98 18.78
N GLY A 60 0.25 5.85 19.13
CA GLY A 60 0.43 5.23 20.45
C GLY A 60 1.77 4.49 20.59
N GLU A 61 2.16 4.18 21.81
CA GLU A 61 3.44 3.48 22.11
C GLU A 61 3.42 2.02 21.64
N SER A 62 2.32 1.29 21.89
CA SER A 62 2.21 -0.15 21.58
C SER A 62 1.39 -0.43 20.32
N LEU A 63 0.49 0.48 19.93
CA LEU A 63 -0.33 0.39 18.74
C LEU A 63 -0.23 1.68 17.96
N ARG A 64 0.01 1.60 16.66
CA ARG A 64 0.09 2.75 15.75
C ARG A 64 -0.79 2.55 14.53
N VAL A 65 -1.37 3.63 14.07
CA VAL A 65 -2.06 3.72 12.77
C VAL A 65 -1.42 4.87 12.01
N ASP A 66 -0.72 4.56 10.94
CA ASP A 66 -0.03 5.56 10.13
C ASP A 66 -0.95 6.16 9.06
N ASP A 67 -0.53 7.25 8.46
CA ASP A 67 -1.22 7.92 7.35
C ASP A 67 -1.34 7.05 6.08
N ASP A 68 -0.53 6.02 5.95
CA ASP A 68 -0.63 4.98 4.92
C ASP A 68 -1.59 3.84 5.29
N ARG A 69 -2.39 4.00 6.35
CA ARG A 69 -3.43 3.08 6.84
C ARG A 69 -2.91 1.74 7.38
N ARG A 70 -1.68 1.71 7.88
CA ARG A 70 -1.12 0.54 8.55
C ARG A 70 -1.44 0.55 10.03
N ILE A 71 -1.99 -0.54 10.55
CA ILE A 71 -2.24 -0.77 12.00
C ILE A 71 -1.13 -1.70 12.48
N ARG A 72 -0.25 -1.21 13.35
CA ARG A 72 0.95 -1.91 13.79
C ARG A 72 0.98 -2.11 15.29
N GLY A 73 1.37 -3.32 15.73
CA GLY A 73 1.81 -3.61 17.08
C GLY A 73 3.33 -3.73 17.12
N LEU A 74 3.97 -3.04 18.02
CA LEU A 74 5.43 -3.00 18.12
C LEU A 74 5.93 -4.11 19.07
N PHE A 75 6.86 -4.94 18.60
CA PHE A 75 7.54 -6.00 19.35
C PHE A 75 9.05 -5.77 19.35
N GLY A 76 9.50 -4.70 20.04
CA GLY A 76 10.90 -4.25 20.04
C GLY A 76 11.28 -3.47 18.77
N ASP A 77 12.59 -3.21 18.62
CA ASP A 77 13.10 -2.25 17.62
C ASP A 77 13.11 -2.75 16.18
N LYS A 78 12.96 -4.06 15.96
CA LYS A 78 13.14 -4.67 14.63
C LYS A 78 11.94 -5.44 14.10
N LEU A 79 11.01 -5.86 14.96
CA LEU A 79 9.87 -6.68 14.59
C LEU A 79 8.58 -5.94 14.88
N GLU A 80 7.76 -5.80 13.86
CA GLU A 80 6.43 -5.20 13.96
C GLU A 80 5.39 -6.20 13.42
N LEU A 81 4.33 -6.42 14.16
CA LEU A 81 3.17 -7.13 13.66
C LEU A 81 2.14 -6.10 13.17
N GLU A 82 1.77 -6.21 11.92
CA GLU A 82 0.84 -5.31 11.25
C GLU A 82 -0.44 -6.05 10.87
N PHE A 83 -1.53 -5.31 10.83
CA PHE A 83 -2.77 -5.78 10.22
C PHE A 83 -2.83 -5.29 8.77
N SER A 84 -2.64 -6.20 7.83
CA SER A 84 -2.61 -5.89 6.40
C SER A 84 -4.01 -5.94 5.80
N LEU A 85 -4.39 -4.84 5.14
CA LEU A 85 -5.66 -4.69 4.44
C LEU A 85 -5.38 -4.31 2.98
N ASN A 86 -6.13 -4.91 2.07
CA ASN A 86 -6.15 -4.56 0.66
C ASN A 86 -7.54 -4.89 0.07
N GLY A 87 -7.79 -4.60 -1.20
CA GLY A 87 -9.02 -4.97 -1.85
C GLY A 87 -9.11 -4.48 -3.28
N SER A 88 -10.10 -4.99 -3.99
CA SER A 88 -10.41 -4.55 -5.34
C SER A 88 -11.90 -4.24 -5.48
N PRO A 89 -12.25 -3.21 -6.26
CA PRO A 89 -13.64 -2.97 -6.64
C PRO A 89 -14.17 -4.12 -7.52
N PRO A 90 -15.49 -4.25 -7.67
CA PRO A 90 -16.08 -5.29 -8.51
C PRO A 90 -15.72 -5.07 -9.98
N ALA A 91 -15.55 -6.17 -10.72
CA ALA A 91 -15.36 -6.14 -12.16
C ALA A 91 -16.62 -6.64 -12.87
N LYS A 92 -17.40 -5.71 -13.38
CA LYS A 92 -18.64 -5.99 -14.12
C LYS A 92 -18.45 -5.75 -15.60
N SER A 93 -19.16 -6.54 -16.42
CA SER A 93 -19.19 -6.40 -17.89
C SER A 93 -17.78 -6.46 -18.52
N ASN A 94 -16.93 -7.37 -18.06
CA ASN A 94 -15.63 -7.62 -18.66
C ASN A 94 -15.75 -8.48 -19.92
N ASP A 95 -15.15 -8.05 -21.04
CA ASP A 95 -15.30 -8.73 -22.33
C ASP A 95 -14.71 -10.15 -22.35
N ALA A 96 -13.57 -10.37 -21.69
CA ALA A 96 -12.99 -11.70 -21.58
C ALA A 96 -13.87 -12.67 -20.79
N ARG A 97 -14.73 -12.14 -19.92
CA ARG A 97 -15.66 -12.89 -19.07
C ARG A 97 -17.11 -12.89 -19.56
N ARG A 98 -17.36 -12.45 -20.80
CA ARG A 98 -18.74 -12.35 -21.32
C ARG A 98 -19.49 -13.68 -21.20
N GLY A 99 -20.68 -13.65 -20.56
CA GLY A 99 -21.49 -14.84 -20.26
C GLY A 99 -21.06 -15.63 -19.02
N MET A 100 -19.96 -15.23 -18.35
CA MET A 100 -19.57 -15.74 -17.05
C MET A 100 -20.09 -14.82 -15.93
N PRO A 101 -20.17 -15.30 -14.67
CA PRO A 101 -20.46 -14.44 -13.54
C PRO A 101 -19.47 -13.26 -13.44
N ASP A 102 -19.97 -12.08 -13.08
CA ASP A 102 -19.15 -10.94 -12.75
C ASP A 102 -18.25 -11.24 -11.52
N LEU A 103 -17.19 -10.49 -11.36
CA LEU A 103 -16.36 -10.56 -10.16
C LEU A 103 -16.86 -9.53 -9.13
N ASP A 104 -17.16 -10.01 -7.94
CA ASP A 104 -17.55 -9.18 -6.81
C ASP A 104 -16.38 -8.33 -6.31
N ALA A 105 -16.69 -7.31 -5.50
CA ALA A 105 -15.66 -6.61 -4.76
C ALA A 105 -14.91 -7.57 -3.82
N THR A 106 -13.61 -7.40 -3.66
CA THR A 106 -12.83 -8.22 -2.72
C THR A 106 -12.24 -7.38 -1.61
N LEU A 107 -12.22 -7.97 -0.41
CA LEU A 107 -11.46 -7.52 0.74
C LEU A 107 -10.39 -8.55 1.06
N GLU A 108 -9.15 -8.14 1.15
CA GLU A 108 -8.03 -8.95 1.59
C GLU A 108 -7.63 -8.50 3.00
N ILE A 109 -7.59 -9.43 3.95
CA ILE A 109 -7.34 -9.12 5.36
C ILE A 109 -6.49 -10.21 6.01
N GLY A 110 -5.50 -9.80 6.80
CA GLY A 110 -4.68 -10.74 7.55
C GLY A 110 -3.44 -10.09 8.18
N PRO A 111 -2.66 -10.87 8.93
CA PRO A 111 -1.44 -10.40 9.56
C PRO A 111 -0.32 -10.16 8.55
N ALA A 112 0.58 -9.25 8.88
CA ALA A 112 1.87 -9.08 8.21
C ALA A 112 2.97 -8.96 9.27
N LEU A 113 4.05 -9.72 9.09
CA LEU A 113 5.26 -9.54 9.87
C LEU A 113 6.19 -8.59 9.12
N ASN A 114 6.59 -7.50 9.76
CA ASN A 114 7.53 -6.53 9.23
C ASN A 114 8.86 -6.65 9.97
N ILE A 115 9.93 -6.71 9.20
CA ILE A 115 11.30 -6.84 9.69
C ILE A 115 12.08 -5.63 9.20
N ALA A 116 12.49 -4.74 10.11
CA ALA A 116 13.33 -3.61 9.78
C ALA A 116 14.75 -4.10 9.42
N LEU A 117 15.14 -3.93 8.17
CA LEU A 117 16.46 -4.31 7.67
C LEU A 117 17.47 -3.16 7.84
N ILE A 118 17.05 -1.94 7.50
CA ILE A 118 17.84 -0.73 7.60
C ILE A 118 16.93 0.38 8.13
N ARG A 119 17.43 1.15 9.08
CA ARG A 119 16.82 2.41 9.55
C ARG A 119 17.95 3.42 9.73
N SER A 120 17.89 4.56 9.04
CA SER A 120 18.84 5.64 9.26
C SER A 120 18.66 6.25 10.65
N LYS A 121 19.72 6.88 11.19
CA LYS A 121 19.70 7.44 12.56
C LYS A 121 18.67 8.57 12.73
N ASP A 122 18.38 9.30 11.66
CA ASP A 122 17.39 10.37 11.60
C ASP A 122 15.99 9.86 11.13
N ALA A 123 15.82 8.53 10.99
CA ALA A 123 14.63 7.87 10.46
C ALA A 123 14.14 8.42 9.11
N ALA A 124 15.02 9.13 8.37
CA ALA A 124 14.70 9.66 7.05
C ALA A 124 14.58 8.55 5.99
N GLU A 125 15.24 7.41 6.22
CA GLU A 125 15.24 6.26 5.32
C GLU A 125 14.96 4.98 6.10
N LYS A 126 14.05 4.15 5.59
CA LYS A 126 13.69 2.87 6.17
C LYS A 126 13.58 1.81 5.09
N LEU A 127 14.26 0.68 5.24
CA LEU A 127 14.09 -0.52 4.43
C LEU A 127 13.49 -1.61 5.29
N GLU A 128 12.37 -2.18 4.86
CA GLU A 128 11.67 -3.26 5.54
C GLU A 128 11.42 -4.44 4.59
N LEU A 129 11.58 -5.64 5.15
CA LEU A 129 10.99 -6.86 4.59
C LEU A 129 9.63 -7.06 5.24
N ARG A 130 8.57 -7.14 4.42
CA ARG A 130 7.19 -7.33 4.88
C ARG A 130 6.64 -8.64 4.34
N LEU A 131 6.00 -9.40 5.21
CA LEU A 131 5.51 -10.76 4.94
C LEU A 131 4.00 -10.86 5.25
N PRO A 132 3.13 -10.21 4.45
CA PRO A 132 1.69 -10.28 4.64
C PRO A 132 1.12 -11.62 4.14
N VAL A 133 0.24 -12.20 4.95
CA VAL A 133 -0.63 -13.33 4.57
C VAL A 133 -2.06 -12.87 4.77
N ARG A 134 -2.87 -12.87 3.70
CA ARG A 134 -4.25 -12.38 3.75
C ARG A 134 -5.23 -13.43 3.24
N THR A 135 -6.37 -13.56 3.89
CA THR A 135 -7.54 -14.22 3.29
C THR A 135 -8.25 -13.23 2.39
N VAL A 136 -8.81 -13.72 1.30
CA VAL A 136 -9.56 -12.95 0.32
C VAL A 136 -11.04 -13.27 0.46
N ILE A 137 -11.84 -12.24 0.68
CA ILE A 137 -13.29 -12.33 0.83
C ILE A 137 -13.92 -11.55 -0.31
N ALA A 138 -14.66 -12.24 -1.16
CA ALA A 138 -15.48 -11.63 -2.21
C ALA A 138 -16.89 -11.36 -1.68
N SER A 139 -17.48 -10.22 -2.03
CA SER A 139 -18.82 -9.84 -1.57
C SER A 139 -19.54 -8.93 -2.56
N ASP A 140 -20.83 -9.21 -2.73
CA ASP A 140 -21.81 -8.33 -3.36
C ASP A 140 -22.58 -7.46 -2.32
N PHE A 141 -22.07 -7.39 -1.08
CA PHE A 141 -22.66 -6.79 0.13
C PHE A 141 -23.83 -7.58 0.74
N SER A 142 -24.42 -8.55 0.04
CA SER A 142 -25.46 -9.45 0.55
C SER A 142 -24.90 -10.79 0.98
N HIS A 143 -23.88 -11.25 0.28
CA HIS A 143 -23.22 -12.53 0.50
C HIS A 143 -21.72 -12.35 0.60
N PHE A 144 -21.10 -13.12 1.48
CA PHE A 144 -19.67 -13.16 1.66
C PHE A 144 -19.14 -14.55 1.32
N LYS A 145 -18.15 -14.61 0.45
CA LYS A 145 -17.52 -15.85 0.02
C LYS A 145 -16.02 -15.75 0.17
N GLN A 146 -15.39 -16.67 0.88
CA GLN A 146 -13.94 -16.75 0.88
C GLN A 146 -13.46 -17.17 -0.51
N ALA A 147 -12.66 -16.31 -1.14
CA ALA A 147 -12.13 -16.49 -2.48
C ALA A 147 -10.67 -16.95 -2.51
N GLY A 148 -10.10 -17.33 -1.37
CA GLY A 148 -8.76 -17.91 -1.26
C GLY A 148 -7.80 -17.14 -0.36
N TRP A 149 -6.50 -17.38 -0.57
CA TRP A 149 -5.41 -16.80 0.20
C TRP A 149 -4.35 -16.18 -0.72
N ILE A 150 -3.72 -15.13 -0.23
CA ILE A 150 -2.61 -14.46 -0.87
C ILE A 150 -1.46 -14.27 0.12
N PHE A 151 -0.24 -14.62 -0.31
CA PHE A 151 1.01 -14.30 0.37
C PHE A 151 1.81 -13.37 -0.54
N GLN A 152 2.18 -12.20 -0.04
CA GLN A 152 2.80 -11.15 -0.85
C GLN A 152 4.05 -10.57 -0.18
N PRO A 153 5.14 -11.37 -0.06
CA PRO A 153 6.39 -10.84 0.47
C PRO A 153 6.87 -9.65 -0.37
N ASN A 154 7.33 -8.62 0.32
CA ASN A 154 7.79 -7.40 -0.34
C ASN A 154 8.92 -6.72 0.42
N LEU A 155 9.75 -5.97 -0.33
CA LEU A 155 10.70 -5.00 0.18
C LEU A 155 10.09 -3.61 0.02
N SER A 156 10.01 -2.87 1.13
CA SER A 156 9.51 -1.50 1.17
C SER A 156 10.65 -0.55 1.55
N LEU A 157 10.85 0.46 0.71
CA LEU A 157 11.77 1.57 0.92
C LEU A 157 10.94 2.83 1.18
N ASP A 158 11.08 3.41 2.35
CA ASP A 158 10.41 4.64 2.73
C ASP A 158 11.45 5.75 2.91
N PHE A 159 11.25 6.86 2.20
CA PHE A 159 12.07 8.05 2.26
C PHE A 159 11.23 9.23 2.77
N ARG A 160 11.66 9.85 3.85
CA ARG A 160 11.03 11.06 4.38
C ARG A 160 11.75 12.32 3.88
N ASN A 161 11.01 13.41 3.77
CA ASN A 161 11.53 14.73 3.40
C ASN A 161 12.27 14.76 2.03
N VAL A 162 11.77 14.02 1.04
CA VAL A 162 12.32 14.03 -0.31
C VAL A 162 12.12 15.38 -1.02
N LEU A 163 12.80 15.58 -2.18
CA LEU A 163 12.68 16.77 -3.05
C LEU A 163 13.12 18.09 -2.43
N GLY A 164 14.00 18.06 -1.40
CA GLY A 164 14.46 19.26 -0.73
C GLY A 164 13.38 20.05 0.02
N ASN A 165 12.14 19.54 0.04
CA ASN A 165 10.99 20.11 0.72
C ASN A 165 10.60 19.23 1.91
N ARG A 166 10.63 19.79 3.09
CA ARG A 166 10.21 19.09 4.29
C ARG A 166 8.74 18.65 4.16
N GLY A 167 8.47 17.39 4.50
CA GLY A 167 7.13 16.82 4.60
C GLY A 167 6.64 16.04 3.37
N TRP A 168 7.39 15.92 2.27
CA TRP A 168 7.11 14.95 1.22
C TRP A 168 7.70 13.59 1.57
N ASN A 169 6.89 12.52 1.53
CA ASN A 169 7.29 11.15 1.78
C ASN A 169 7.15 10.33 0.49
N LEU A 170 8.20 9.59 0.16
CA LEU A 170 8.25 8.70 -0.99
C LEU A 170 8.36 7.26 -0.49
N GLY A 171 7.42 6.41 -0.89
CA GLY A 171 7.47 4.96 -0.69
C GLY A 171 7.71 4.23 -2.00
N VAL A 172 8.59 3.23 -1.99
CA VAL A 172 8.83 2.34 -3.13
C VAL A 172 8.74 0.90 -2.62
N GLN A 173 7.87 0.08 -3.23
CA GLN A 173 7.66 -1.30 -2.79
C GLN A 173 7.74 -2.25 -3.98
N GLY A 174 8.61 -3.24 -3.89
CA GLY A 174 8.69 -4.37 -4.81
C GLY A 174 8.16 -5.64 -4.16
N SER A 175 7.24 -6.37 -4.83
CA SER A 175 6.59 -7.55 -4.24
C SER A 175 6.63 -8.75 -5.17
N LEU A 176 6.72 -9.94 -4.57
CA LEU A 176 6.34 -11.21 -5.20
C LEU A 176 4.94 -11.59 -4.70
N ILE A 177 4.15 -12.25 -5.54
CA ILE A 177 2.80 -12.67 -5.17
C ILE A 177 2.68 -14.18 -5.34
N TYR A 178 2.12 -14.82 -4.32
CA TYR A 178 1.74 -16.22 -4.32
C TYR A 178 0.28 -16.34 -3.89
N THR A 179 -0.48 -17.18 -4.58
CA THR A 179 -1.91 -17.38 -4.33
C THR A 179 -2.23 -18.86 -4.29
N ASP A 180 -3.26 -19.21 -3.53
CA ASP A 180 -3.76 -20.58 -3.53
C ASP A 180 -4.64 -20.86 -4.77
N ARG A 181 -4.98 -22.14 -4.96
CA ARG A 181 -5.82 -22.58 -6.09
C ARG A 181 -7.18 -21.90 -6.08
N ARG A 182 -7.81 -21.71 -4.90
CA ARG A 182 -9.14 -21.11 -4.80
C ARG A 182 -9.14 -19.66 -5.29
N TYR A 183 -8.10 -18.87 -4.93
CA TYR A 183 -7.90 -17.53 -5.45
C TYR A 183 -7.81 -17.53 -6.97
N ASN A 184 -6.95 -18.39 -7.52
CA ASN A 184 -6.73 -18.43 -8.96
C ASN A 184 -7.97 -18.94 -9.71
N GLN A 185 -8.71 -19.91 -9.16
CA GLN A 185 -9.98 -20.34 -9.72
C GLN A 185 -11.03 -19.23 -9.74
N TYR A 186 -11.13 -18.43 -8.67
CA TYR A 186 -12.09 -17.32 -8.62
C TYR A 186 -11.90 -16.31 -9.76
N PHE A 187 -10.64 -15.96 -10.05
CA PHE A 187 -10.32 -14.94 -11.05
C PHE A 187 -10.12 -15.48 -12.46
N TYR A 188 -9.54 -16.67 -12.62
CA TYR A 188 -8.93 -17.13 -13.87
C TYR A 188 -9.45 -18.48 -14.38
N ALA A 189 -10.28 -19.21 -13.64
CA ALA A 189 -10.86 -20.45 -14.15
C ALA A 189 -11.92 -20.18 -15.24
N VAL A 190 -11.98 -21.10 -16.19
CA VAL A 190 -13.06 -21.21 -17.16
C VAL A 190 -13.68 -22.58 -17.03
N ASP A 191 -14.85 -22.63 -16.36
CA ASP A 191 -15.59 -23.88 -16.20
C ASP A 191 -16.13 -24.38 -17.56
N PRO A 192 -16.36 -25.70 -17.74
CA PRO A 192 -16.88 -26.27 -18.98
C PRO A 192 -18.18 -25.62 -19.47
N ALA A 193 -19.02 -25.12 -18.56
CA ALA A 193 -20.28 -24.43 -18.90
C ALA A 193 -20.08 -23.09 -19.61
N PHE A 194 -18.89 -22.50 -19.55
CA PHE A 194 -18.57 -21.18 -20.11
C PHE A 194 -17.56 -21.23 -21.24
N VAL A 195 -17.27 -22.43 -21.76
CA VAL A 195 -16.33 -22.61 -22.87
C VAL A 195 -16.90 -22.02 -24.17
N THR A 196 -16.05 -21.35 -24.93
CA THR A 196 -16.32 -20.88 -26.30
C THR A 196 -15.13 -21.24 -27.20
N ALA A 197 -15.23 -21.00 -28.50
CA ALA A 197 -14.13 -21.26 -29.44
C ALA A 197 -12.87 -20.47 -29.07
N GLU A 198 -13.04 -19.23 -28.57
CA GLU A 198 -11.95 -18.32 -28.19
C GLU A 198 -11.56 -18.41 -26.70
N ARG A 199 -12.34 -19.14 -25.91
CA ARG A 199 -12.16 -19.26 -24.46
C ARG A 199 -12.28 -20.73 -24.04
N PRO A 200 -11.20 -21.51 -24.19
CA PRO A 200 -11.18 -22.91 -23.75
C PRO A 200 -11.29 -23.05 -22.23
N ALA A 201 -11.66 -24.25 -21.76
CA ALA A 201 -11.67 -24.58 -20.35
C ALA A 201 -10.26 -24.39 -19.75
N PHE A 202 -10.21 -23.85 -18.53
CA PHE A 202 -8.95 -23.62 -17.82
C PHE A 202 -9.17 -23.75 -16.31
N ASP A 203 -8.31 -24.54 -15.66
CA ASP A 203 -8.35 -24.77 -14.22
C ASP A 203 -6.95 -24.49 -13.62
N PRO A 204 -6.70 -23.32 -13.06
CA PRO A 204 -5.40 -22.94 -12.51
C PRO A 204 -5.11 -23.62 -11.17
N GLY A 205 -3.84 -24.01 -10.96
CA GLY A 205 -3.31 -24.39 -9.65
C GLY A 205 -3.04 -23.20 -8.73
N GLY A 206 -2.53 -23.49 -7.53
CA GLY A 206 -1.92 -22.50 -6.65
C GLY A 206 -0.43 -22.33 -6.95
N GLY A 207 0.15 -21.18 -6.58
CA GLY A 207 1.58 -20.92 -6.74
C GLY A 207 1.92 -19.47 -7.04
N PHE A 208 3.03 -19.25 -7.75
CA PHE A 208 3.47 -17.91 -8.12
C PHE A 208 2.43 -17.21 -9.00
N ALA A 209 2.09 -16.00 -8.59
CA ALA A 209 1.01 -15.21 -9.20
C ALA A 209 1.51 -13.89 -9.81
N GLY A 210 2.84 -13.68 -9.89
CA GLY A 210 3.45 -12.52 -10.52
C GLY A 210 4.14 -11.58 -9.56
N THR A 211 4.47 -10.38 -10.06
CA THR A 211 5.23 -9.35 -9.34
C THR A 211 4.53 -8.01 -9.38
N THR A 212 4.83 -7.13 -8.42
CA THR A 212 4.39 -5.72 -8.46
C THR A 212 5.51 -4.78 -8.08
N LEU A 213 5.46 -3.58 -8.64
CA LEU A 213 6.25 -2.42 -8.22
C LEU A 213 5.28 -1.27 -7.96
N LEU A 214 5.31 -0.74 -6.75
CA LEU A 214 4.50 0.39 -6.31
C LEU A 214 5.41 1.56 -5.96
N VAL A 215 5.06 2.75 -6.43
CA VAL A 215 5.66 4.01 -6.01
C VAL A 215 4.54 4.90 -5.49
N ALA A 216 4.70 5.45 -4.30
CA ALA A 216 3.74 6.33 -3.66
C ALA A 216 4.42 7.61 -3.17
N LEU A 217 3.77 8.74 -3.35
CA LEU A 217 4.22 10.05 -2.88
C LEU A 217 3.11 10.68 -2.07
N SER A 218 3.43 11.15 -0.87
CA SER A 218 2.44 11.80 -0.01
C SER A 218 3.00 12.99 0.74
N LYS A 219 2.11 13.89 1.17
CA LYS A 219 2.45 14.99 2.05
C LYS A 219 1.28 15.34 2.95
N ARG A 220 1.56 15.50 4.26
CA ARG A 220 0.65 16.08 5.23
C ARG A 220 0.91 17.57 5.35
N PHE A 221 -0.13 18.34 5.17
CA PHE A 221 -0.19 19.77 5.47
C PHE A 221 -0.88 19.98 6.84
N SER A 222 -0.99 21.24 7.29
CA SER A 222 -1.58 21.53 8.60
C SER A 222 -2.98 20.96 8.81
N ASN A 223 -3.85 21.01 7.78
CA ASN A 223 -5.26 20.64 7.87
C ASN A 223 -5.74 19.68 6.75
N PHE A 224 -4.84 19.23 5.89
CA PHE A 224 -5.16 18.23 4.87
C PHE A 224 -3.92 17.40 4.52
N TRP A 225 -4.19 16.24 3.94
CA TRP A 225 -3.21 15.31 3.39
C TRP A 225 -3.44 15.12 1.89
N VAL A 226 -2.37 14.98 1.13
CA VAL A 226 -2.43 14.60 -0.29
C VAL A 226 -1.57 13.37 -0.51
N GLY A 227 -1.98 12.52 -1.44
CA GLY A 227 -1.19 11.36 -1.85
C GLY A 227 -1.49 10.97 -3.29
N ALA A 228 -0.49 10.37 -3.93
CA ALA A 228 -0.59 9.80 -5.25
C ALA A 228 0.22 8.50 -5.30
N PHE A 229 -0.17 7.57 -6.16
CA PHE A 229 0.58 6.35 -6.40
C PHE A 229 0.56 5.96 -7.87
N ALA A 230 1.59 5.21 -8.26
CA ALA A 230 1.64 4.44 -9.50
C ALA A 230 2.05 3.01 -9.15
N LYS A 231 1.37 2.02 -9.73
CA LYS A 231 1.64 0.60 -9.52
C LYS A 231 1.71 -0.12 -10.86
N TRP A 232 2.81 -0.79 -11.08
CA TRP A 232 2.99 -1.72 -12.17
C TRP A 232 2.82 -3.15 -11.65
N ASP A 233 2.00 -3.94 -12.35
CA ASP A 233 1.75 -5.35 -12.09
C ASP A 233 2.22 -6.18 -13.28
N SER A 234 2.89 -7.32 -13.03
CA SER A 234 3.19 -8.33 -14.03
C SER A 234 2.65 -9.69 -13.60
N VAL A 235 1.94 -10.35 -14.49
CA VAL A 235 1.50 -11.75 -14.36
C VAL A 235 2.35 -12.69 -15.20
N GLY A 236 3.51 -12.22 -15.71
CA GLY A 236 4.47 -13.05 -16.40
C GLY A 236 4.97 -14.18 -15.51
N GLY A 237 4.88 -15.43 -15.98
CA GLY A 237 5.25 -16.63 -15.23
C GLY A 237 4.27 -17.04 -14.13
N ALA A 238 3.14 -16.36 -13.98
CA ALA A 238 2.10 -16.77 -13.03
C ALA A 238 1.49 -18.13 -13.44
N VAL A 239 1.10 -18.94 -12.46
CA VAL A 239 0.47 -20.26 -12.70
C VAL A 239 -0.82 -20.19 -13.51
N PHE A 240 -1.43 -19.03 -13.61
CA PHE A 240 -2.63 -18.76 -14.40
C PHE A 240 -2.35 -17.94 -15.66
N ALA A 241 -1.09 -17.69 -16.00
CA ALA A 241 -0.73 -16.80 -17.10
C ALA A 241 -1.26 -17.24 -18.47
N GLU A 242 -1.53 -18.54 -18.66
CA GLU A 242 -2.09 -19.12 -19.89
C GLU A 242 -3.62 -19.16 -19.88
N SER A 243 -4.28 -18.64 -18.84
CA SER A 243 -5.75 -18.54 -18.83
C SER A 243 -6.23 -17.65 -19.99
N PRO A 244 -7.29 -18.03 -20.71
CA PRO A 244 -7.90 -17.19 -21.74
C PRO A 244 -8.50 -15.89 -21.18
N LEU A 245 -8.61 -15.77 -19.86
CA LEU A 245 -9.02 -14.55 -19.17
C LEU A 245 -7.87 -13.55 -18.96
N VAL A 246 -6.61 -14.00 -19.14
CA VAL A 246 -5.42 -13.12 -19.09
C VAL A 246 -5.19 -12.55 -20.48
N ARG A 247 -5.54 -11.28 -20.67
CA ARG A 247 -5.45 -10.55 -21.94
C ARG A 247 -4.18 -9.73 -22.07
N THR A 248 -3.53 -9.40 -20.95
CA THR A 248 -2.23 -8.71 -20.94
C THR A 248 -1.32 -9.30 -19.88
N ARG A 249 -0.01 -9.26 -20.11
CA ARG A 249 1.00 -9.74 -19.15
C ARG A 249 1.37 -8.70 -18.12
N SER A 250 1.01 -7.44 -18.32
CA SER A 250 1.27 -6.36 -17.39
C SER A 250 0.16 -5.33 -17.37
N ASN A 251 -0.03 -4.71 -16.21
CA ASN A 251 -0.98 -3.63 -16.00
C ASN A 251 -0.28 -2.45 -15.32
N LEU A 252 -0.70 -1.25 -15.67
CA LEU A 252 -0.38 -0.03 -14.94
C LEU A 252 -1.64 0.48 -14.25
N SER A 253 -1.51 0.81 -12.96
CA SER A 253 -2.56 1.41 -12.15
C SER A 253 -2.03 2.69 -11.53
N GLY A 254 -2.92 3.61 -11.18
CA GLY A 254 -2.53 4.82 -10.48
C GLY A 254 -3.71 5.52 -9.85
N GLY A 255 -3.41 6.40 -8.94
CA GLY A 255 -4.44 7.17 -8.26
C GLY A 255 -3.86 8.35 -7.51
N LEU A 256 -4.75 9.27 -7.14
CA LEU A 256 -4.45 10.42 -6.32
C LEU A 256 -5.63 10.69 -5.37
N GLY A 257 -5.33 11.35 -4.26
CA GLY A 257 -6.36 11.69 -3.27
C GLY A 257 -5.97 12.87 -2.42
N ILE A 258 -6.99 13.50 -1.86
CA ILE A 258 -6.88 14.54 -0.85
C ILE A 258 -7.83 14.20 0.30
N ALA A 259 -7.37 14.37 1.53
CA ALA A 259 -8.19 14.18 2.72
C ALA A 259 -8.04 15.37 3.67
N TRP A 260 -9.15 15.88 4.19
CA TRP A 260 -9.17 16.94 5.19
C TRP A 260 -9.11 16.32 6.59
N ILE A 261 -8.28 16.90 7.46
CA ILE A 261 -8.17 16.53 8.86
C ILE A 261 -9.28 17.28 9.60
N LEU A 262 -10.31 16.54 10.04
CA LEU A 262 -11.51 17.10 10.64
C LEU A 262 -11.46 17.11 12.16
N GLY A 263 -10.61 16.27 12.76
CA GLY A 263 -10.39 16.20 14.20
C GLY A 263 -8.97 15.73 14.53
N ALA A 264 -8.44 16.23 15.64
CA ALA A 264 -7.14 15.86 16.14
C ALA A 264 -7.12 15.89 17.67
N SER A 265 -6.29 15.06 18.30
CA SER A 265 -6.07 15.04 19.75
C SER A 265 -5.46 16.33 20.25
N SER A 266 -5.88 16.81 21.41
CA SER A 266 -5.16 17.84 22.17
C SER A 266 -3.86 17.31 22.79
N THR A 267 -3.80 16.00 23.09
CA THR A 267 -2.60 15.32 23.52
C THR A 267 -1.60 15.24 22.36
N LYS A 268 -0.38 15.70 22.61
CA LYS A 268 0.69 15.64 21.62
C LYS A 268 1.74 14.62 22.06
N VAL A 269 2.33 13.96 21.08
CA VAL A 269 3.45 13.03 21.23
C VAL A 269 4.62 13.48 20.37
N GLU A 270 5.82 13.10 20.74
CA GLU A 270 6.99 13.37 19.90
C GLU A 270 6.87 12.60 18.59
N ALA A 271 7.01 13.30 17.47
CA ALA A 271 7.15 12.62 16.20
C ALA A 271 8.45 11.81 16.24
N GLU A 272 8.39 10.51 15.99
CA GLU A 272 9.62 9.77 15.72
C GLU A 272 10.26 10.35 14.44
N ASN A 273 11.38 11.01 14.65
CA ASN A 273 12.26 11.45 13.57
C ASN A 273 13.01 10.26 12.99
#